data_62177a73129f76ced17df571e3d163c2
#
_entry.id   62177a73129f76ced17df571e3d163c2
#
_cell.length_a   1.000
_cell.length_b   1.000
_cell.length_c   1.000
_cell.angle_alpha   90.00
_cell.angle_beta   90.00
_cell.angle_gamma   90.00
#
_symmetry.space_group_name_H-M   'P 1'
#
loop_
_entity.id
_entity.type
_entity.pdbx_description
1 polymer ?
#
loop_
_entity_poly.entity_id
_entity_poly.type
_entity_poly.pdbx_seq_one_letter_code
_entity_poly.pdbx_strand_id
1 'polypeptide(L)'
;QDNVSNTTNMVAMFYGGYVASTYQKIKEIEVKIEELEVSIKNTQQEIILLFKEKKVFEITQNNHEKQVIKDKLKLEQVFLDEIGQEIHRRR
;
A
#
# COMPACT_ATOMS: atom_id res chain seq x y z
N GLN A 1 -20.98 49.85 -41.25
CA GLN A 1 -21.13 49.78 -39.80
C GLN A 1 -21.75 48.43 -39.36
N ASP A 2 -22.74 47.93 -40.07
CA ASP A 2 -23.41 46.66 -39.73
C ASP A 2 -22.46 45.46 -39.86
N ASN A 3 -21.56 45.47 -40.86
CA ASN A 3 -20.57 44.40 -41.05
C ASN A 3 -19.55 44.38 -39.94
N VAL A 4 -19.12 45.54 -39.45
CA VAL A 4 -18.18 45.62 -38.32
C VAL A 4 -18.82 45.15 -37.04
N SER A 5 -20.08 45.53 -36.80
CA SER A 5 -20.85 45.10 -35.64
C SER A 5 -21.05 43.57 -35.63
N ASN A 6 -21.43 42.99 -36.80
CA ASN A 6 -21.59 41.54 -36.93
C ASN A 6 -20.30 40.80 -36.75
N THR A 7 -19.18 41.29 -37.30
CA THR A 7 -17.85 40.69 -37.12
C THR A 7 -17.43 40.72 -35.66
N THR A 8 -17.67 41.85 -34.98
CA THR A 8 -17.37 41.98 -33.55
C THR A 8 -18.19 41.02 -32.73
N ASN A 9 -19.48 40.85 -33.02
CA ASN A 9 -20.34 39.87 -32.33
C ASN A 9 -19.91 38.44 -32.59
N MET A 10 -19.51 38.09 -33.79
CA MET A 10 -19.01 36.78 -34.14
C MET A 10 -17.72 36.45 -33.38
N VAL A 11 -16.79 37.40 -33.31
CA VAL A 11 -15.53 37.25 -32.57
C VAL A 11 -15.82 37.09 -31.08
N ALA A 12 -16.72 37.90 -30.52
CA ALA A 12 -17.11 37.79 -29.13
C ALA A 12 -17.73 36.42 -28.81
N MET A 13 -18.64 35.93 -29.69
CA MET A 13 -19.26 34.61 -29.53
C MET A 13 -18.25 33.49 -29.62
N PHE A 14 -17.32 33.54 -30.58
CA PHE A 14 -16.27 32.58 -30.74
C PHE A 14 -15.36 32.56 -29.51
N TYR A 15 -14.95 33.71 -29.02
CA TYR A 15 -14.10 33.84 -27.84
C TYR A 15 -14.81 33.33 -26.59
N GLY A 16 -16.09 33.67 -26.41
CA GLY A 16 -16.89 33.18 -25.30
C GLY A 16 -17.05 31.66 -25.32
N GLY A 17 -17.27 31.08 -26.52
CA GLY A 17 -17.34 29.64 -26.69
C GLY A 17 -16.01 28.96 -26.37
N TYR A 18 -14.91 29.58 -26.80
CA TYR A 18 -13.56 29.06 -26.47
C TYR A 18 -13.30 29.08 -24.97
N VAL A 19 -13.62 30.18 -24.30
CA VAL A 19 -13.45 30.32 -22.84
C VAL A 19 -14.29 29.28 -22.10
N ALA A 20 -15.55 29.10 -22.49
CA ALA A 20 -16.46 28.13 -21.89
C ALA A 20 -15.93 26.69 -22.08
N SER A 21 -15.44 26.36 -23.27
CA SER A 21 -14.86 25.05 -23.56
C SER A 21 -13.61 24.81 -22.74
N THR A 22 -12.74 25.78 -22.60
CA THR A 22 -11.54 25.74 -21.80
C THR A 22 -11.88 25.54 -20.32
N TYR A 23 -12.85 26.28 -19.82
CA TYR A 23 -13.34 26.16 -18.45
C TYR A 23 -13.88 24.75 -18.17
N GLN A 24 -14.66 24.21 -19.11
CA GLN A 24 -15.18 22.86 -19.00
C GLN A 24 -14.08 21.82 -18.93
N LYS A 25 -13.04 21.95 -19.75
CA LYS A 25 -11.88 21.06 -19.73
C LYS A 25 -11.13 21.13 -18.41
N ILE A 26 -10.96 22.33 -17.88
CA ILE A 26 -10.31 22.54 -16.57
C ILE A 26 -11.10 21.82 -15.48
N LYS A 27 -12.43 21.97 -15.48
CA LYS A 27 -13.30 21.28 -14.53
C LYS A 27 -13.20 19.78 -14.63
N GLU A 28 -13.17 19.22 -15.83
CA GLU A 28 -13.02 17.79 -16.06
C GLU A 28 -11.68 17.27 -15.54
N ILE A 29 -10.60 18.04 -15.75
CA ILE A 29 -9.27 17.69 -15.25
C ILE A 29 -9.24 17.75 -13.73
N GLU A 30 -9.85 18.76 -13.12
CA GLU A 30 -9.92 18.87 -11.66
C GLU A 30 -10.64 17.68 -11.04
N VAL A 31 -11.76 17.25 -11.63
CA VAL A 31 -12.47 16.04 -11.17
C VAL A 31 -11.61 14.80 -11.27
N LYS A 32 -10.88 14.63 -12.38
CA LYS A 32 -9.95 13.49 -12.55
C LYS A 32 -8.83 13.51 -11.52
N ILE A 33 -8.30 14.69 -11.21
CA ILE A 33 -7.27 14.85 -10.19
C ILE A 33 -7.80 14.41 -8.82
N GLU A 34 -9.01 14.83 -8.45
CA GLU A 34 -9.64 14.43 -7.19
C GLU A 34 -9.85 12.91 -7.13
N GLU A 35 -10.33 12.31 -8.21
CA GLU A 35 -10.51 10.86 -8.30
C GLU A 35 -9.19 10.11 -8.13
N LEU A 36 -8.13 10.60 -8.77
CA LEU A 36 -6.79 10.02 -8.64
C LEU A 36 -6.23 10.18 -7.23
N GLU A 37 -6.45 11.32 -6.59
CA GLU A 37 -6.01 11.54 -5.22
C GLU A 37 -6.69 10.57 -4.25
N VAL A 38 -7.98 10.31 -4.43
CA VAL A 38 -8.70 9.31 -3.64
C VAL A 38 -8.15 7.91 -3.89
N SER A 39 -7.88 7.56 -5.15
CA SER A 39 -7.30 6.27 -5.52
C SER A 39 -5.92 6.07 -4.90
N ILE A 40 -5.07 7.08 -4.94
CA ILE A 40 -3.74 7.06 -4.33
C ILE A 40 -3.84 6.84 -2.83
N LYS A 41 -4.74 7.56 -2.16
CA LYS A 41 -4.95 7.42 -0.72
C LYS A 41 -5.40 6.03 -0.34
N ASN A 42 -6.34 5.46 -1.11
CA ASN A 42 -6.83 4.10 -0.89
C ASN A 42 -5.70 3.07 -1.07
N THR A 43 -4.91 3.23 -2.13
CA THR A 43 -3.76 2.35 -2.39
C THR A 43 -2.71 2.45 -1.29
N GLN A 44 -2.43 3.65 -0.79
CA GLN A 44 -1.52 3.84 0.33
C GLN A 44 -2.00 3.14 1.59
N GLN A 45 -3.30 3.17 1.88
CA GLN A 45 -3.90 2.46 3.00
C GLN A 45 -3.78 0.94 2.84
N GLU A 46 -4.01 0.43 1.64
CA GLU A 46 -3.82 -1.00 1.33
C GLU A 46 -2.37 -1.44 1.54
N ILE A 47 -1.42 -0.63 1.09
CA ILE A 47 0.02 -0.89 1.28
C ILE A 47 0.35 -0.96 2.77
N ILE A 48 -0.16 -0.03 3.57
CA ILE A 48 0.06 -0.03 5.03
C ILE A 48 -0.48 -1.30 5.66
N LEU A 49 -1.69 -1.73 5.27
CA LEU A 49 -2.27 -2.98 5.79
C LEU A 49 -1.44 -4.20 5.41
N LEU A 50 -0.97 -4.27 4.15
CA LEU A 50 -0.12 -5.35 3.69
C LEU A 50 1.22 -5.39 4.44
N PHE A 51 1.82 -4.25 4.72
CA PHE A 51 3.03 -4.17 5.53
C PHE A 51 2.80 -4.67 6.96
N LYS A 52 1.67 -4.32 7.56
CA LYS A 52 1.30 -4.82 8.89
C LYS A 52 1.14 -6.33 8.90
N GLU A 53 0.44 -6.88 7.91
CA GLU A 53 0.27 -8.34 7.76
C GLU A 53 1.61 -9.05 7.57
N LYS A 54 2.46 -8.50 6.72
CA LYS A 54 3.82 -9.01 6.50
C LYS A 54 4.61 -9.04 7.80
N LYS A 55 4.55 -7.95 8.56
CA LYS A 55 5.28 -7.83 9.83
C LYS A 55 4.80 -8.84 10.85
N VAL A 56 3.48 -9.02 10.97
CA VAL A 56 2.89 -10.03 11.86
C VAL A 56 3.35 -11.43 11.44
N PHE A 57 3.35 -11.72 10.15
CA PHE A 57 3.81 -13.00 9.62
C PHE A 57 5.29 -13.24 9.95
N GLU A 58 6.15 -12.26 9.72
CA GLU A 58 7.59 -12.35 10.01
C GLU A 58 7.85 -12.58 11.49
N ILE A 59 7.14 -11.88 12.38
CA ILE A 59 7.26 -12.06 13.83
C ILE A 59 6.82 -13.46 14.23
N THR A 60 5.69 -13.93 13.71
CA THR A 60 5.14 -15.25 14.00
C THR A 60 6.10 -16.33 13.54
N GLN A 61 6.64 -16.22 12.33
CA GLN A 61 7.60 -17.17 11.80
C GLN A 61 8.89 -17.19 12.63
N ASN A 62 9.41 -16.03 12.99
CA ASN A 62 10.60 -15.92 13.82
C ASN A 62 10.41 -16.54 15.21
N ASN A 63 9.25 -16.31 15.83
CA ASN A 63 8.90 -16.91 17.11
C ASN A 63 8.78 -18.43 17.00
N HIS A 64 8.20 -18.92 15.91
CA HIS A 64 8.08 -20.34 15.64
C HIS A 64 9.47 -21.00 15.51
N GLU A 65 10.36 -20.39 14.73
CA GLU A 65 11.73 -20.88 14.57
C GLU A 65 12.48 -20.93 15.90
N LYS A 66 12.36 -19.90 16.72
CA LYS A 66 12.95 -19.87 18.06
C LYS A 66 12.41 -20.98 18.94
N GLN A 67 11.11 -21.24 18.86
CA GLN A 67 10.48 -22.31 19.64
C GLN A 67 10.97 -23.69 19.20
N VAL A 68 11.11 -23.91 17.89
CA VAL A 68 11.65 -25.16 17.34
C VAL A 68 13.07 -25.41 17.84
N ILE A 69 13.93 -24.40 17.81
CA ILE A 69 15.30 -24.49 18.31
C ILE A 69 15.31 -24.80 19.81
N LYS A 70 14.48 -24.12 20.58
CA LYS A 70 14.37 -24.33 22.03
C LYS A 70 13.91 -25.73 22.36
N ASP A 71 12.92 -26.25 21.65
CA ASP A 71 12.43 -27.62 21.84
C ASP A 71 13.49 -28.67 21.50
N LYS A 72 14.23 -28.43 20.41
CA LYS A 72 15.36 -29.30 20.02
C LYS A 72 16.42 -29.34 21.11
N LEU A 73 16.80 -28.19 21.66
CA LEU A 73 17.78 -28.13 22.75
C LEU A 73 17.30 -28.86 23.99
N LYS A 74 16.01 -28.77 24.33
CA LYS A 74 15.44 -29.54 25.45
C LYS A 74 15.52 -31.03 25.21
N LEU A 75 15.22 -31.51 24.02
CA LEU A 75 15.33 -32.91 23.66
C LEU A 75 16.78 -33.41 23.75
N GLU A 76 17.73 -32.64 23.27
CA GLU A 76 19.14 -32.94 23.36
C GLU A 76 19.58 -33.03 24.83
N GLN A 77 19.11 -32.12 25.68
CA GLN A 77 19.44 -32.14 27.11
C GLN A 77 18.88 -33.39 27.82
N VAL A 78 17.62 -33.73 27.51
CA VAL A 78 16.99 -34.95 28.06
C VAL A 78 17.79 -36.20 27.64
N PHE A 79 18.19 -36.26 26.38
CA PHE A 79 19.00 -37.38 25.86
C PHE A 79 20.36 -37.48 26.56
N LEU A 80 21.05 -36.35 26.75
CA LEU A 80 22.32 -36.30 27.47
C LEU A 80 22.17 -36.71 28.92
N ASP A 81 21.10 -36.32 29.58
CA ASP A 81 20.81 -36.70 30.96
C ASP A 81 20.55 -38.19 31.07
N GLU A 82 19.82 -38.78 30.13
CA GLU A 82 19.60 -40.23 30.09
C GLU A 82 20.91 -41.02 29.90
N ILE A 83 21.78 -40.55 29.01
CA ILE A 83 23.11 -41.15 28.82
C ILE A 83 23.92 -41.05 30.09
N GLY A 84 23.92 -39.89 30.73
CA GLY A 84 24.64 -39.68 32.00
C GLY A 84 24.16 -40.60 33.10
N GLN A 85 22.85 -40.80 33.25
CA GLN A 85 22.25 -41.72 34.20
C GLN A 85 22.63 -43.17 33.91
N GLU A 86 22.61 -43.56 32.64
CA GLU A 86 23.01 -44.93 32.24
C GLU A 86 24.47 -45.22 32.57
N ILE A 87 25.36 -44.27 32.28
CA ILE A 87 26.78 -44.41 32.62
C ILE A 87 26.96 -44.51 34.13
N HIS A 88 26.28 -43.71 34.91
CA HIS A 88 26.35 -43.70 36.35
C HIS A 88 25.86 -45.05 36.93
N ARG A 89 24.75 -45.56 36.39
CA ARG A 89 24.16 -46.84 36.84
C ARG A 89 25.12 -48.01 36.59
N ARG A 90 25.88 -47.98 35.49
CA ARG A 90 26.83 -49.03 35.14
C ARG A 90 28.10 -49.01 35.95
N ARG A 91 28.41 -47.92 36.59
CA ARG A 91 29.54 -47.82 37.52
C ARG A 91 29.19 -48.44 38.86
#